data_1cf32a9136a480c72ff71344baa42de4
#
_entry.id   1cf32a9136a480c72ff71344baa42de4
#
_cell.length_a   1.000
_cell.length_b   1.000
_cell.length_c   1.000
_cell.angle_alpha   90.00
_cell.angle_beta   90.00
_cell.angle_gamma   90.00
#
_symmetry.space_group_name_H-M   'P 1'
#
loop_
_entity.id
_entity.type
_entity.pdbx_description
1 polymer ?
#
loop_
_entity_poly.entity_id
_entity_poly.type
_entity_poly.pdbx_seq_one_letter_code
_entity_poly.pdbx_strand_id
1 'polypeptide(L)'
;MKIENLSEKNVLKLVVVTLFSIMLLTVAVVLSFNLDTLKQNFFDKQVETLTLIPDNEENVLRVVFTGVSSPLTPHIAQQSVVISINNKNYVFDAGSRSTANFISQGTLDAAFIEAVFITHTHSDHIGSLGELVLASWGRGRTSSLPVYGAGKEIQNVVDGFNLAYLPDREHRTVHHGEEFFKPEN
;
A
#
# COMPACT_ATOMS: atom_id res chain seq x y z
N MET A 1 -19.25 8.62 55.45
CA MET A 1 -17.89 8.79 54.92
C MET A 1 -17.49 10.26 55.10
N LYS A 2 -16.64 10.58 56.08
CA LYS A 2 -16.22 11.97 56.37
C LYS A 2 -15.25 12.39 55.26
N ILE A 3 -15.61 13.40 54.49
CA ILE A 3 -14.69 14.09 53.59
C ILE A 3 -13.77 14.91 54.49
N GLU A 4 -12.56 14.40 54.75
CA GLU A 4 -11.54 15.18 55.43
C GLU A 4 -11.19 16.40 54.57
N ASN A 5 -11.30 17.60 55.15
CA ASN A 5 -10.90 18.83 54.52
C ASN A 5 -9.40 18.82 54.27
N LEU A 6 -9.03 18.61 52.99
CA LEU A 6 -7.65 18.79 52.53
C LEU A 6 -7.20 20.21 52.87
N SER A 7 -6.04 20.37 53.51
CA SER A 7 -5.51 21.70 53.77
C SER A 7 -5.27 22.44 52.45
N GLU A 8 -5.47 23.76 52.40
CA GLU A 8 -5.28 24.59 51.20
C GLU A 8 -3.95 24.32 50.49
N LYS A 9 -2.88 24.07 51.27
CA LYS A 9 -1.55 23.71 50.72
C LYS A 9 -1.55 22.38 49.95
N ASN A 10 -2.35 21.42 50.39
CA ASN A 10 -2.45 20.12 49.72
C ASN A 10 -3.31 20.21 48.43
N VAL A 11 -4.36 21.02 48.47
CA VAL A 11 -5.17 21.33 47.29
C VAL A 11 -4.31 22.04 46.24
N LEU A 12 -3.54 23.07 46.65
CA LEU A 12 -2.65 23.78 45.73
C LEU A 12 -1.59 22.86 45.11
N LYS A 13 -0.97 21.99 45.92
CA LYS A 13 0.00 21.00 45.40
C LYS A 13 -0.65 20.08 44.39
N LEU A 14 -1.85 19.58 44.68
CA LEU A 14 -2.57 18.68 43.73
C LEU A 14 -2.89 19.41 42.44
N VAL A 15 -3.36 20.63 42.46
CA VAL A 15 -3.65 21.46 41.29
C VAL A 15 -2.37 21.68 40.45
N VAL A 16 -1.26 22.05 41.08
CA VAL A 16 0.02 22.27 40.38
C VAL A 16 0.52 21.01 39.74
N VAL A 17 0.49 19.84 40.41
CA VAL A 17 0.90 18.56 39.87
C VAL A 17 0.01 18.15 38.68
N THR A 18 -1.31 18.35 38.83
CA THR A 18 -2.26 18.01 37.74
C THR A 18 -2.02 18.88 36.50
N LEU A 19 -1.86 20.20 36.68
CA LEU A 19 -1.57 21.12 35.57
C LEU A 19 -0.25 20.79 34.88
N PHE A 20 0.79 20.46 35.66
CA PHE A 20 2.08 20.06 35.11
C PHE A 20 1.99 18.73 34.34
N SER A 21 1.23 17.75 34.84
CA SER A 21 1.00 16.50 34.15
C SER A 21 0.23 16.68 32.85
N ILE A 22 -0.78 17.55 32.82
CA ILE A 22 -1.53 17.90 31.61
C ILE A 22 -0.60 18.58 30.61
N MET A 23 0.24 19.51 31.04
CA MET A 23 1.20 20.19 30.20
C MET A 23 2.20 19.20 29.59
N LEU A 24 2.75 18.26 30.35
CA LEU A 24 3.66 17.20 29.82
C LEU A 24 2.96 16.31 28.80
N LEU A 25 1.71 15.93 29.06
CA LEU A 25 0.94 15.11 28.13
C LEU A 25 0.67 15.86 26.82
N THR A 26 0.30 17.15 26.89
CA THR A 26 0.08 17.95 25.66
C THR A 26 1.36 18.13 24.86
N VAL A 27 2.50 18.36 25.51
CA VAL A 27 3.80 18.45 24.86
C VAL A 27 4.17 17.11 24.19
N ALA A 28 3.97 16.00 24.87
CA ALA A 28 4.24 14.66 24.30
C ALA A 28 3.37 14.38 23.06
N VAL A 29 2.09 14.72 23.11
CA VAL A 29 1.16 14.59 21.98
C VAL A 29 1.59 15.47 20.80
N VAL A 30 1.91 16.75 21.05
CA VAL A 30 2.38 17.68 20.01
C VAL A 30 3.70 17.20 19.38
N LEU A 31 4.64 16.70 20.20
CA LEU A 31 5.89 16.15 19.68
C LEU A 31 5.68 14.89 18.84
N SER A 32 4.77 14.01 19.23
CA SER A 32 4.47 12.81 18.41
C SER A 32 3.85 13.19 17.07
N PHE A 33 2.89 14.10 17.05
CA PHE A 33 2.32 14.61 15.78
C PHE A 33 3.36 15.27 14.87
N ASN A 34 4.27 16.09 15.43
CA ASN A 34 5.33 16.70 14.63
C ASN A 34 6.34 15.69 14.09
N LEU A 35 6.67 14.65 14.85
CA LEU A 35 7.56 13.58 14.39
C LEU A 35 6.94 12.78 13.24
N ASP A 36 5.66 12.48 13.30
CA ASP A 36 4.98 11.75 12.21
C ASP A 36 4.83 12.62 10.97
N THR A 37 4.54 13.90 11.12
CA THR A 37 4.52 14.86 10.00
C THR A 37 5.90 15.03 9.37
N LEU A 38 6.98 15.08 10.16
CA LEU A 38 8.34 15.15 9.66
C LEU A 38 8.74 13.88 8.91
N LYS A 39 8.38 12.70 9.42
CA LYS A 39 8.60 11.42 8.73
C LYS A 39 7.84 11.38 7.40
N GLN A 40 6.57 11.79 7.41
CA GLN A 40 5.75 11.83 6.20
C GLN A 40 6.35 12.78 5.17
N ASN A 41 6.68 14.02 5.54
CA ASN A 41 7.29 15.00 4.66
C ASN A 41 8.65 14.55 4.12
N PHE A 42 9.46 13.86 4.93
CA PHE A 42 10.72 13.28 4.49
C PHE A 42 10.49 12.15 3.47
N PHE A 43 9.50 11.31 3.71
CA PHE A 43 9.13 10.21 2.83
C PHE A 43 8.56 10.74 1.50
N ASP A 44 7.64 11.71 1.56
CA ASP A 44 7.02 12.35 0.40
C ASP A 44 8.07 13.06 -0.47
N LYS A 45 9.04 13.73 0.15
CA LYS A 45 10.15 14.38 -0.55
C LYS A 45 11.12 13.38 -1.18
N GLN A 46 11.34 12.21 -0.60
CA GLN A 46 12.10 11.14 -1.22
C GLN A 46 11.35 10.52 -2.41
N VAL A 47 10.05 10.32 -2.28
CA VAL A 47 9.18 9.85 -3.37
C VAL A 47 9.16 10.88 -4.51
N GLU A 48 8.99 12.15 -4.21
CA GLU A 48 9.02 13.24 -5.21
C GLU A 48 10.37 13.31 -5.95
N THR A 49 11.48 13.05 -5.26
CA THR A 49 12.82 13.02 -5.89
C THR A 49 13.00 11.81 -6.82
N LEU A 50 12.27 10.71 -6.58
CA LEU A 50 12.26 9.52 -7.45
C LEU A 50 11.35 9.68 -8.68
N THR A 51 10.39 10.63 -8.65
CA THR A 51 9.45 10.90 -9.74
C THR A 51 9.92 11.98 -10.72
N LEU A 52 11.17 12.42 -10.67
CA LEU A 52 11.73 13.48 -11.54
C LEU A 52 11.98 13.05 -12.99
N ILE A 53 11.49 11.91 -13.43
CA ILE A 53 11.54 11.51 -14.84
C ILE A 53 10.24 11.96 -15.50
N PRO A 54 10.28 12.85 -16.53
CA PRO A 54 9.09 13.29 -17.24
C PRO A 54 8.29 12.11 -17.82
N ASP A 55 6.97 12.16 -17.67
CA ASP A 55 6.07 11.05 -18.06
C ASP A 55 6.01 10.77 -19.57
N ASN A 56 6.57 11.64 -20.40
CA ASN A 56 6.38 11.66 -21.85
C ASN A 56 7.65 11.36 -22.65
N GLU A 57 8.74 10.91 -22.03
CA GLU A 57 9.94 10.56 -22.79
C GLU A 57 9.83 9.13 -23.33
N GLU A 58 9.84 8.99 -24.65
CA GLU A 58 9.99 7.70 -25.32
C GLU A 58 11.36 7.08 -24.99
N ASN A 59 11.40 5.77 -24.75
CA ASN A 59 12.60 4.99 -24.46
C ASN A 59 13.27 5.27 -23.10
N VAL A 60 12.56 5.85 -22.14
CA VAL A 60 13.04 5.95 -20.77
C VAL A 60 12.68 4.68 -20.00
N LEU A 61 13.68 4.07 -19.38
CA LEU A 61 13.50 3.00 -18.40
C LEU A 61 13.26 3.63 -17.02
N ARG A 62 12.10 3.37 -16.44
CA ARG A 62 11.75 3.81 -15.07
C ARG A 62 11.73 2.61 -14.14
N VAL A 63 12.36 2.73 -12.98
CA VAL A 63 12.30 1.75 -11.90
C VAL A 63 11.61 2.40 -10.71
N VAL A 64 10.48 1.84 -10.29
CA VAL A 64 9.66 2.37 -9.20
C VAL A 64 9.54 1.34 -8.10
N PHE A 65 9.94 1.70 -6.88
CA PHE A 65 9.77 0.87 -5.70
C PHE A 65 8.39 1.14 -5.11
N THR A 66 7.46 0.22 -5.31
CA THR A 66 6.09 0.30 -4.76
C THR A 66 5.97 -0.35 -3.39
N GLY A 67 7.01 -1.08 -2.97
CA GLY A 67 7.13 -1.66 -1.65
C GLY A 67 8.56 -2.08 -1.33
N VAL A 68 9.01 -1.80 -0.10
CA VAL A 68 10.42 -2.00 0.32
C VAL A 68 10.55 -2.63 1.71
N SER A 69 9.44 -3.13 2.26
CA SER A 69 9.38 -3.61 3.64
C SER A 69 9.29 -5.14 3.73
N SER A 70 9.65 -5.67 4.88
CA SER A 70 9.49 -7.06 5.29
C SER A 70 8.10 -7.31 5.92
N PRO A 71 7.70 -8.58 6.17
CA PRO A 71 6.37 -8.91 6.71
C PRO A 71 6.05 -8.28 8.07
N LEU A 72 7.07 -7.91 8.84
CA LEU A 72 6.91 -7.42 10.21
C LEU A 72 6.73 -5.91 10.33
N THR A 73 6.64 -5.19 9.21
CA THR A 73 6.50 -3.72 9.21
C THR A 73 5.09 -3.33 8.74
N PRO A 74 4.12 -3.14 9.64
CA PRO A 74 2.69 -3.06 9.29
C PRO A 74 2.30 -1.79 8.53
N HIS A 75 3.12 -0.74 8.56
CA HIS A 75 2.79 0.57 7.99
C HIS A 75 3.49 0.86 6.65
N ILE A 76 4.42 0.03 6.24
CA ILE A 76 5.17 0.20 5.00
C ILE A 76 4.76 -0.90 4.03
N ALA A 77 4.62 -0.57 2.75
CA ALA A 77 4.30 -1.56 1.73
C ALA A 77 5.46 -2.55 1.57
N GLN A 78 5.10 -3.83 1.45
CA GLN A 78 6.03 -4.95 1.35
C GLN A 78 6.56 -5.10 -0.07
N GLN A 79 7.50 -5.98 -0.29
CA GLN A 79 8.35 -6.07 -1.48
C GLN A 79 7.60 -5.96 -2.81
N SER A 80 7.91 -4.93 -3.58
CA SER A 80 7.43 -4.79 -4.96
C SER A 80 8.23 -3.72 -5.70
N VAL A 81 8.65 -4.05 -6.92
CA VAL A 81 9.35 -3.15 -7.83
C VAL A 81 8.65 -3.17 -9.18
N VAL A 82 8.44 -2.01 -9.77
CA VAL A 82 7.89 -1.89 -11.12
C VAL A 82 8.96 -1.35 -12.06
N ILE A 83 9.16 -2.04 -13.17
CA ILE A 83 9.96 -1.56 -14.29
C ILE A 83 8.98 -1.09 -15.36
N SER A 84 9.05 0.17 -15.70
CA SER A 84 8.21 0.79 -16.75
C SER A 84 9.06 1.25 -17.91
N ILE A 85 8.65 0.91 -19.12
CA ILE A 85 9.25 1.37 -20.37
C ILE A 85 8.15 1.53 -21.42
N ASN A 86 8.10 2.67 -22.08
CA ASN A 86 7.11 2.95 -23.14
C ASN A 86 5.66 2.64 -22.70
N ASN A 87 5.27 3.06 -21.49
CA ASN A 87 3.97 2.79 -20.85
C ASN A 87 3.65 1.31 -20.56
N LYS A 88 4.62 0.42 -20.69
CA LYS A 88 4.49 -1.00 -20.33
C LYS A 88 5.09 -1.22 -18.96
N ASN A 89 4.33 -1.81 -18.06
CA ASN A 89 4.72 -2.05 -16.69
C ASN A 89 5.00 -3.53 -16.44
N TYR A 90 6.15 -3.82 -15.89
CA TYR A 90 6.57 -5.15 -15.45
C TYR A 90 6.75 -5.13 -13.95
N VAL A 91 5.93 -5.89 -13.24
CA VAL A 91 5.89 -5.91 -11.77
C VAL A 91 6.72 -7.07 -11.25
N PHE A 92 7.62 -6.80 -10.33
CA PHE A 92 8.44 -7.79 -9.63
C PHE A 92 8.03 -7.83 -8.18
N ASP A 93 7.44 -8.94 -7.76
CA ASP A 93 6.74 -9.16 -6.49
C ASP A 93 5.54 -8.22 -6.29
N ALA A 94 4.59 -8.67 -5.50
CA ALA A 94 3.37 -7.95 -5.16
C ALA A 94 3.05 -8.14 -3.67
N GLY A 95 3.93 -7.64 -2.82
CA GLY A 95 3.77 -7.70 -1.36
C GLY A 95 2.60 -6.85 -0.87
N SER A 96 2.17 -7.09 0.35
CA SER A 96 1.01 -6.42 0.92
C SER A 96 1.14 -4.90 0.84
N ARG A 97 0.06 -4.21 0.46
CA ARG A 97 -0.05 -2.76 0.27
C ARG A 97 0.71 -2.19 -0.94
N SER A 98 1.50 -2.97 -1.67
CA SER A 98 2.23 -2.48 -2.84
C SER A 98 1.30 -2.04 -3.97
N THR A 99 0.15 -2.70 -4.14
CA THR A 99 -0.87 -2.31 -5.12
C THR A 99 -1.44 -0.92 -4.86
N ALA A 100 -1.70 -0.57 -3.60
CA ALA A 100 -2.17 0.77 -3.24
C ALA A 100 -1.11 1.84 -3.59
N ASN A 101 0.17 1.56 -3.31
CA ASN A 101 1.26 2.46 -3.69
C ASN A 101 1.42 2.55 -5.21
N PHE A 102 1.32 1.43 -5.94
CA PHE A 102 1.35 1.40 -7.39
C PHE A 102 0.28 2.33 -7.99
N ILE A 103 -0.96 2.23 -7.49
CA ILE A 103 -2.08 3.06 -7.97
C ILE A 103 -1.87 4.53 -7.60
N SER A 104 -1.34 4.82 -6.40
CA SER A 104 -1.14 6.19 -5.90
C SER A 104 -0.04 6.96 -6.61
N GLN A 105 0.89 6.28 -7.29
CA GLN A 105 1.96 6.93 -8.07
C GLN A 105 1.44 7.78 -9.23
N GLY A 106 0.21 7.58 -9.69
CA GLY A 106 -0.42 8.37 -10.74
C GLY A 106 0.19 8.23 -12.14
N THR A 107 1.44 7.82 -12.22
CA THR A 107 2.21 7.60 -13.45
C THR A 107 2.20 6.15 -13.94
N LEU A 108 1.67 5.26 -13.11
CA LEU A 108 1.59 3.83 -13.40
C LEU A 108 0.11 3.45 -13.53
N ASP A 109 -0.26 2.95 -14.71
CA ASP A 109 -1.60 2.44 -14.93
C ASP A 109 -1.61 0.91 -14.86
N ALA A 110 -2.46 0.36 -13.98
CA ALA A 110 -2.60 -1.07 -13.79
C ALA A 110 -3.14 -1.79 -15.04
N ALA A 111 -3.84 -1.08 -15.95
CA ALA A 111 -4.27 -1.66 -17.23
C ALA A 111 -3.09 -2.04 -18.14
N PHE A 112 -1.95 -1.35 -18.02
CA PHE A 112 -0.75 -1.55 -18.84
C PHE A 112 0.33 -2.40 -18.15
N ILE A 113 -0.06 -3.27 -17.22
CA ILE A 113 0.84 -4.29 -16.66
C ILE A 113 0.99 -5.41 -17.71
N GLU A 114 2.19 -5.60 -18.24
CA GLU A 114 2.47 -6.65 -19.22
C GLU A 114 2.64 -8.02 -18.56
N ALA A 115 3.29 -8.03 -17.39
CA ALA A 115 3.53 -9.26 -16.64
C ALA A 115 3.85 -8.99 -15.17
N VAL A 116 3.60 -9.98 -14.32
CA VAL A 116 4.05 -10.03 -12.93
C VAL A 116 5.05 -11.17 -12.76
N PHE A 117 6.17 -10.88 -12.13
CA PHE A 117 7.22 -11.85 -11.83
C PHE A 117 7.33 -12.01 -10.32
N ILE A 118 7.03 -13.20 -9.82
CA ILE A 118 7.10 -13.52 -8.39
C ILE A 118 8.40 -14.27 -8.13
N THR A 119 9.26 -13.68 -7.29
CA THR A 119 10.55 -14.28 -6.95
C THR A 119 10.37 -15.54 -6.12
N HIS A 120 9.47 -15.50 -5.14
CA HIS A 120 9.07 -16.64 -4.32
C HIS A 120 7.73 -16.37 -3.61
N THR A 121 7.13 -17.40 -3.00
CA THR A 121 5.75 -17.37 -2.51
C THR A 121 5.59 -16.99 -1.03
N HIS A 122 6.56 -16.31 -0.43
CA HIS A 122 6.36 -15.73 0.90
C HIS A 122 5.30 -14.62 0.86
N SER A 123 4.60 -14.43 1.97
CA SER A 123 3.45 -13.51 2.05
C SER A 123 3.79 -12.07 1.73
N ASP A 124 5.01 -11.63 2.03
CA ASP A 124 5.50 -10.29 1.75
C ASP A 124 5.88 -10.05 0.27
N HIS A 125 5.80 -11.10 -0.56
CA HIS A 125 6.03 -11.03 -2.00
C HIS A 125 4.76 -11.25 -2.83
N ILE A 126 3.70 -11.82 -2.23
CA ILE A 126 2.46 -12.17 -2.93
C ILE A 126 1.20 -11.51 -2.35
N GLY A 127 1.30 -10.87 -1.19
CA GLY A 127 0.14 -10.47 -0.38
C GLY A 127 -0.86 -9.53 -1.05
N SER A 128 -0.44 -8.74 -2.04
CA SER A 128 -1.32 -7.87 -2.85
C SER A 128 -1.51 -8.37 -4.30
N LEU A 129 -1.07 -9.58 -4.65
CA LEU A 129 -1.19 -10.07 -6.02
C LEU A 129 -2.64 -10.11 -6.52
N GLY A 130 -3.56 -10.61 -5.69
CA GLY A 130 -4.97 -10.64 -6.04
C GLY A 130 -5.58 -9.24 -6.21
N GLU A 131 -5.20 -8.28 -5.37
CA GLU A 131 -5.61 -6.88 -5.51
C GLU A 131 -5.04 -6.25 -6.80
N LEU A 132 -3.80 -6.59 -7.17
CA LEU A 132 -3.17 -6.10 -8.38
C LEU A 132 -3.87 -6.59 -9.63
N VAL A 133 -4.21 -7.88 -9.68
CA VAL A 133 -5.00 -8.48 -10.77
C VAL A 133 -6.36 -7.81 -10.88
N LEU A 134 -7.07 -7.65 -9.74
CA LEU A 134 -8.37 -6.99 -9.71
C LEU A 134 -8.30 -5.53 -10.15
N ALA A 135 -7.27 -4.79 -9.71
CA ALA A 135 -7.05 -3.40 -10.11
C ALA A 135 -6.75 -3.28 -11.61
N SER A 136 -5.95 -4.19 -12.17
CA SER A 136 -5.64 -4.25 -13.60
C SER A 136 -6.90 -4.47 -14.43
N TRP A 137 -7.72 -5.43 -14.04
CA TRP A 137 -9.00 -5.70 -14.65
C TRP A 137 -9.98 -4.53 -14.51
N GLY A 138 -10.12 -3.97 -13.31
CA GLY A 138 -11.00 -2.81 -13.04
C GLY A 138 -10.59 -1.53 -13.77
N ARG A 139 -9.37 -1.46 -14.29
CA ARG A 139 -8.86 -0.37 -15.15
C ARG A 139 -8.99 -0.64 -16.64
N GLY A 140 -9.70 -1.69 -17.03
CA GLY A 140 -10.03 -1.97 -18.43
C GLY A 140 -9.10 -2.96 -19.13
N ARG A 141 -8.31 -3.73 -18.40
CA ARG A 141 -7.58 -4.85 -18.98
C ARG A 141 -8.58 -5.90 -19.53
N THR A 142 -8.43 -6.29 -20.78
CA THR A 142 -9.31 -7.24 -21.47
C THR A 142 -8.68 -8.62 -21.71
N SER A 143 -7.43 -8.82 -21.28
CA SER A 143 -6.70 -10.07 -21.43
C SER A 143 -6.18 -10.57 -20.08
N SER A 144 -5.94 -11.86 -19.95
CA SER A 144 -5.33 -12.46 -18.76
C SER A 144 -4.01 -11.76 -18.42
N LEU A 145 -3.75 -11.51 -17.13
CA LEU A 145 -2.48 -10.97 -16.65
C LEU A 145 -1.48 -12.12 -16.46
N PRO A 146 -0.39 -12.20 -17.27
CA PRO A 146 0.61 -13.23 -17.09
C PRO A 146 1.32 -13.10 -15.74
N VAL A 147 1.35 -14.17 -14.96
CA VAL A 147 2.08 -14.27 -13.70
C VAL A 147 3.14 -15.37 -13.83
N TYR A 148 4.40 -14.99 -13.67
CA TYR A 148 5.54 -15.88 -13.73
C TYR A 148 6.15 -16.06 -12.34
N GLY A 149 6.57 -17.28 -12.02
CA GLY A 149 7.22 -17.58 -10.74
C GLY A 149 7.73 -19.00 -10.66
N ALA A 150 8.30 -19.38 -9.53
CA ALA A 150 8.91 -20.68 -9.36
C ALA A 150 7.87 -21.81 -9.20
N GLY A 151 7.94 -22.79 -10.08
CA GLY A 151 7.31 -24.11 -9.94
C GLY A 151 5.77 -24.10 -9.79
N LYS A 152 5.26 -25.17 -9.18
CA LYS A 152 3.82 -25.34 -8.94
C LYS A 152 3.25 -24.43 -7.88
N GLU A 153 4.08 -23.84 -7.04
CA GLU A 153 3.67 -23.02 -5.93
C GLU A 153 2.98 -21.74 -6.41
N ILE A 154 3.51 -21.12 -7.47
CA ILE A 154 2.89 -19.91 -8.02
C ILE A 154 1.52 -20.20 -8.62
N GLN A 155 1.34 -21.38 -9.25
CA GLN A 155 0.03 -21.78 -9.76
C GLN A 155 -1.00 -21.89 -8.62
N ASN A 156 -0.64 -22.52 -7.51
CA ASN A 156 -1.52 -22.60 -6.33
C ASN A 156 -1.88 -21.22 -5.78
N VAL A 157 -0.95 -20.27 -5.78
CA VAL A 157 -1.19 -18.88 -5.35
C VAL A 157 -2.18 -18.20 -6.28
N VAL A 158 -1.95 -18.30 -7.60
CA VAL A 158 -2.84 -17.69 -8.61
C VAL A 158 -4.23 -18.31 -8.54
N ASP A 159 -4.35 -19.63 -8.47
CA ASP A 159 -5.63 -20.32 -8.35
C ASP A 159 -6.35 -19.94 -7.07
N GLY A 160 -5.62 -19.82 -5.95
CA GLY A 160 -6.16 -19.39 -4.67
C GLY A 160 -6.73 -17.96 -4.72
N PHE A 161 -6.03 -17.01 -5.31
CA PHE A 161 -6.54 -15.65 -5.50
C PHE A 161 -7.70 -15.59 -6.50
N ASN A 162 -7.64 -16.35 -7.58
CA ASN A 162 -8.74 -16.43 -8.55
C ASN A 162 -10.02 -16.95 -7.89
N LEU A 163 -9.92 -17.94 -7.03
CA LEU A 163 -11.05 -18.46 -6.27
C LEU A 163 -11.54 -17.45 -5.22
N ALA A 164 -10.63 -16.80 -4.49
CA ALA A 164 -10.99 -15.83 -3.45
C ALA A 164 -11.73 -14.61 -4.00
N TYR A 165 -11.33 -14.13 -5.19
CA TYR A 165 -11.95 -12.95 -5.83
C TYR A 165 -13.07 -13.30 -6.83
N LEU A 166 -13.39 -14.57 -7.03
CA LEU A 166 -14.46 -14.98 -7.95
C LEU A 166 -15.79 -14.30 -7.65
N PRO A 167 -16.30 -14.27 -6.39
CA PRO A 167 -17.57 -13.62 -6.09
C PRO A 167 -17.58 -12.11 -6.40
N ASP A 168 -16.46 -11.42 -6.14
CA ASP A 168 -16.33 -9.98 -6.44
C ASP A 168 -16.35 -9.73 -7.95
N ARG A 169 -15.65 -10.55 -8.74
CA ARG A 169 -15.65 -10.45 -10.20
C ARG A 169 -17.03 -10.71 -10.80
N GLU A 170 -17.72 -11.76 -10.36
CA GLU A 170 -19.07 -12.07 -10.80
C GLU A 170 -20.03 -10.92 -10.49
N HIS A 171 -19.97 -10.37 -9.27
CA HIS A 171 -20.83 -9.26 -8.86
C HIS A 171 -20.56 -7.99 -9.68
N ARG A 172 -19.29 -7.66 -9.95
CA ARG A 172 -18.92 -6.51 -10.79
C ARG A 172 -19.37 -6.70 -12.22
N THR A 173 -19.23 -7.89 -12.80
CA THR A 173 -19.67 -8.19 -14.16
C THR A 173 -21.18 -7.99 -14.29
N VAL A 174 -21.97 -8.48 -13.32
CA VAL A 174 -23.43 -8.26 -13.31
C VAL A 174 -23.79 -6.78 -13.17
N HIS A 175 -23.06 -6.04 -12.33
CA HIS A 175 -23.37 -4.64 -12.02
C HIS A 175 -22.97 -3.66 -13.14
N HIS A 176 -21.83 -3.90 -13.79
CA HIS A 176 -21.26 -2.99 -14.79
C HIS A 176 -21.44 -3.47 -16.25
N GLY A 177 -21.89 -4.70 -16.44
CA GLY A 177 -22.05 -5.33 -17.75
C GLY A 177 -20.80 -6.05 -18.26
N GLU A 178 -21.02 -7.09 -19.05
CA GLU A 178 -19.95 -7.93 -19.62
C GLU A 178 -19.03 -7.18 -20.60
N GLU A 179 -19.49 -6.09 -21.18
CA GLU A 179 -18.69 -5.27 -22.09
C GLU A 179 -17.60 -4.49 -21.35
N PHE A 180 -17.84 -4.13 -20.11
CA PHE A 180 -16.92 -3.35 -19.28
C PHE A 180 -15.91 -4.25 -18.56
N PHE A 181 -16.38 -5.39 -18.10
CA PHE A 181 -15.58 -6.39 -17.39
C PHE A 181 -15.76 -7.73 -18.08
N LYS A 182 -15.03 -7.97 -19.15
CA LYS A 182 -15.00 -9.30 -19.73
C LYS A 182 -14.30 -10.25 -18.77
N PRO A 183 -14.99 -11.30 -18.30
CA PRO A 183 -14.35 -12.36 -17.55
C PRO A 183 -13.53 -13.20 -18.54
N GLU A 184 -12.34 -12.77 -18.86
CA GLU A 184 -11.44 -13.66 -19.61
C GLU A 184 -10.48 -14.34 -18.65
N ASN A 185 -10.76 -15.60 -18.46
CA ASN A 185 -9.96 -16.83 -18.24
C ASN A 185 -8.72 -16.71 -17.36
#